data_03e6690abed52d6c5cd8c2437a67eb38
#
_entry.id   03e6690abed52d6c5cd8c2437a67eb38
#
_cell.length_a   1.000
_cell.length_b   1.000
_cell.length_c   1.000
_cell.angle_alpha   90.00
_cell.angle_beta   90.00
_cell.angle_gamma   90.00
#
_symmetry.space_group_name_H-M   'P 1'
#
loop_
_entity.id
_entity.type
_entity.pdbx_description
1 polymer ?
#
loop_
_entity_poly.entity_id
_entity_poly.type
_entity_poly.pdbx_seq_one_letter_code
_entity_poly.pdbx_strand_id
1 'polypeptide(L)'
;MDIPLDGSPAGRVAIVTGGSRGVGRATIRLLAARGYAVVVNYLHDRRMAESTVDTILAGHNDAVAIRADVADDLDVERLFAETIAAFGGIDVLVHALGSPVTPTPLAEVDLDVLDALVRINTRATFIVNREAARHLRNGGAIVNLTSSANGSSLAAYGLYAATKAATDVLTRALAFELRERDITVNAVSLEVDMPRAPNQVADVVAYLLTERGHRLTGRVLRVGDPGHEPTPLS
;
A
#
# COMPACT_ATOMS: atom_id res chain seq x y z
N MET A 1 15.61 14.07 24.38
CA MET A 1 14.98 13.20 23.39
C MET A 1 14.53 14.14 22.29
N ASP A 2 15.40 14.34 21.31
CA ASP A 2 15.18 15.34 20.26
C ASP A 2 14.11 14.83 19.30
N ILE A 3 12.97 15.53 19.28
CA ILE A 3 11.92 15.30 18.26
C ILE A 3 12.48 15.88 16.96
N PRO A 4 12.60 15.07 15.88
CA PRO A 4 13.03 15.60 14.59
C PRO A 4 12.10 16.74 14.15
N LEU A 5 12.66 17.86 13.73
CA LEU A 5 11.95 19.08 13.35
C LEU A 5 11.03 18.93 12.10
N ASP A 6 11.06 17.77 11.45
CA ASP A 6 10.27 17.44 10.27
C ASP A 6 9.06 16.55 10.56
N GLY A 7 8.76 16.26 11.84
CA GLY A 7 7.66 15.37 12.21
C GLY A 7 7.88 13.90 11.81
N SER A 8 9.12 13.53 11.47
CA SER A 8 9.51 12.15 11.14
C SER A 8 9.32 11.25 12.36
N PRO A 9 8.54 10.19 12.28
CA PRO A 9 8.24 9.34 13.43
C PRO A 9 9.32 8.27 13.62
N ALA A 10 10.43 8.63 14.25
CA ALA A 10 11.44 7.65 14.65
C ALA A 10 10.78 6.49 15.43
N GLY A 11 10.95 5.27 14.94
CA GLY A 11 10.42 4.06 15.58
C GLY A 11 9.02 3.63 15.14
N ARG A 12 8.39 4.26 14.14
CA ARG A 12 7.16 3.74 13.51
C ARG A 12 7.47 2.57 12.58
N VAL A 13 6.54 1.62 12.52
CA VAL A 13 6.67 0.39 11.75
C VAL A 13 5.68 0.38 10.58
N ALA A 14 6.19 0.14 9.37
CA ALA A 14 5.38 0.08 8.16
C ALA A 14 5.46 -1.30 7.48
N ILE A 15 4.32 -1.94 7.27
CA ILE A 15 4.19 -3.09 6.37
C ILE A 15 3.90 -2.58 4.97
N VAL A 16 4.68 -3.04 3.97
CA VAL A 16 4.42 -2.76 2.56
C VAL A 16 4.24 -4.08 1.81
N THR A 17 3.02 -4.37 1.37
CA THR A 17 2.76 -5.54 0.54
C THR A 17 3.20 -5.28 -0.91
N GLY A 18 3.62 -6.33 -1.62
CA GLY A 18 4.20 -6.16 -2.95
C GLY A 18 5.51 -5.36 -2.93
N GLY A 19 6.25 -5.39 -1.81
CA GLY A 19 7.41 -4.55 -1.53
C GLY A 19 8.68 -4.91 -2.32
N SER A 20 8.74 -6.06 -3.01
CA SER A 20 9.95 -6.49 -3.71
C SER A 20 10.27 -5.70 -4.98
N ARG A 21 9.31 -5.00 -5.60
CA ARG A 21 9.49 -4.29 -6.87
C ARG A 21 8.56 -3.07 -7.03
N GLY A 22 8.80 -2.31 -8.10
CA GLY A 22 7.91 -1.22 -8.54
C GLY A 22 7.62 -0.18 -7.44
N VAL A 23 6.35 0.19 -7.33
CA VAL A 23 5.88 1.20 -6.36
C VAL A 23 6.13 0.75 -4.91
N GLY A 24 5.88 -0.53 -4.58
CA GLY A 24 6.12 -1.05 -3.24
C GLY A 24 7.57 -0.87 -2.80
N ARG A 25 8.55 -1.23 -3.66
CA ARG A 25 9.97 -1.04 -3.36
C ARG A 25 10.36 0.44 -3.25
N ALA A 26 9.83 1.30 -4.11
CA ALA A 26 10.08 2.74 -4.03
C ALA A 26 9.54 3.32 -2.70
N THR A 27 8.34 2.92 -2.31
CA THR A 27 7.71 3.29 -1.04
C THR A 27 8.55 2.83 0.15
N ILE A 28 9.00 1.57 0.17
CA ILE A 28 9.85 1.03 1.24
C ILE A 28 11.11 1.86 1.41
N ARG A 29 11.83 2.14 0.31
CA ARG A 29 13.06 2.95 0.37
C ARG A 29 12.81 4.35 0.92
N LEU A 30 11.73 4.99 0.49
CA LEU A 30 11.37 6.32 0.95
C LEU A 30 10.97 6.33 2.43
N LEU A 31 10.19 5.35 2.89
CA LEU A 31 9.80 5.24 4.30
C LEU A 31 11.00 4.92 5.20
N ALA A 32 11.87 4.01 4.78
CA ALA A 32 13.12 3.74 5.50
C ALA A 32 13.99 4.99 5.63
N ALA A 33 14.16 5.76 4.55
CA ALA A 33 14.89 7.03 4.57
C ALA A 33 14.26 8.08 5.49
N ARG A 34 12.98 7.94 5.84
CA ARG A 34 12.25 8.76 6.80
C ARG A 34 12.22 8.17 8.23
N GLY A 35 13.02 7.15 8.50
CA GLY A 35 13.16 6.57 9.84
C GLY A 35 12.09 5.53 10.24
N TYR A 36 11.29 5.02 9.29
CA TYR A 36 10.41 3.88 9.56
C TYR A 36 11.21 2.58 9.58
N ALA A 37 10.92 1.71 10.54
CA ALA A 37 11.21 0.29 10.40
C ALA A 37 10.25 -0.29 9.36
N VAL A 38 10.76 -1.04 8.37
CA VAL A 38 9.95 -1.46 7.22
C VAL A 38 9.92 -2.97 7.06
N VAL A 39 8.74 -3.49 6.76
CA VAL A 39 8.52 -4.89 6.40
C VAL A 39 8.29 -5.00 4.90
N VAL A 40 9.20 -5.71 4.23
CA VAL A 40 9.15 -6.03 2.81
C VAL A 40 8.35 -7.32 2.64
N ASN A 41 7.03 -7.24 2.44
CA ASN A 41 6.27 -8.44 2.11
C ASN A 41 6.50 -8.83 0.64
N TYR A 42 6.72 -10.10 0.42
CA TYR A 42 6.87 -10.71 -0.91
C TYR A 42 6.22 -12.10 -0.97
N LEU A 43 5.93 -12.59 -2.17
CA LEU A 43 5.42 -13.95 -2.38
C LEU A 43 6.44 -14.85 -3.11
N HIS A 44 6.96 -14.40 -4.25
CA HIS A 44 7.80 -15.23 -5.12
C HIS A 44 9.27 -14.77 -5.18
N ASP A 45 9.52 -13.47 -5.19
CA ASP A 45 10.84 -12.91 -5.46
C ASP A 45 11.62 -12.62 -4.16
N ARG A 46 12.08 -13.72 -3.52
CA ARG A 46 12.88 -13.68 -2.30
C ARG A 46 14.16 -12.86 -2.45
N ARG A 47 14.89 -13.07 -3.54
CA ARG A 47 16.19 -12.40 -3.77
C ARG A 47 16.04 -10.89 -3.85
N MET A 48 14.99 -10.40 -4.51
CA MET A 48 14.73 -8.97 -4.64
C MET A 48 14.28 -8.37 -3.30
N ALA A 49 13.49 -9.10 -2.51
CA ALA A 49 13.07 -8.66 -1.18
C ALA A 49 14.29 -8.56 -0.24
N GLU A 50 15.13 -9.59 -0.18
CA GLU A 50 16.36 -9.61 0.62
C GLU A 50 17.33 -8.50 0.18
N SER A 51 17.57 -8.30 -1.11
CA SER A 51 18.40 -7.22 -1.63
C SER A 51 17.87 -5.83 -1.25
N THR A 52 16.55 -5.68 -1.14
CA THR A 52 15.94 -4.42 -0.67
C THR A 52 16.23 -4.22 0.83
N VAL A 53 16.09 -5.26 1.63
CA VAL A 53 16.42 -5.24 3.07
C VAL A 53 17.91 -4.92 3.27
N ASP A 54 18.82 -5.60 2.58
CA ASP A 54 20.26 -5.36 2.69
C ASP A 54 20.63 -3.89 2.41
N THR A 55 19.99 -3.30 1.39
CA THR A 55 20.21 -1.87 1.05
C THR A 55 19.78 -0.94 2.19
N ILE A 56 18.68 -1.27 2.89
CA ILE A 56 18.14 -0.46 3.98
C ILE A 56 19.01 -0.62 5.23
N LEU A 57 19.39 -1.85 5.57
CA LEU A 57 20.27 -2.13 6.71
C LEU A 57 21.64 -1.48 6.55
N ALA A 58 22.20 -1.45 5.34
CA ALA A 58 23.43 -0.74 5.04
C ALA A 58 23.32 0.78 5.27
N GLY A 59 22.12 1.35 5.18
CA GLY A 59 21.80 2.74 5.53
C GLY A 59 21.46 2.97 7.01
N HIS A 60 21.74 1.98 7.88
CA HIS A 60 21.46 2.03 9.33
C HIS A 60 19.97 2.20 9.69
N ASN A 61 19.07 1.74 8.83
CA ASN A 61 17.63 1.69 9.09
C ASN A 61 17.18 0.23 9.29
N ASP A 62 16.06 0.05 9.97
CA ASP A 62 15.52 -1.28 10.29
C ASP A 62 14.65 -1.83 9.16
N ALA A 63 14.88 -3.08 8.76
CA ALA A 63 14.08 -3.76 7.75
C ALA A 63 14.07 -5.28 7.93
N VAL A 64 12.97 -5.91 7.52
CA VAL A 64 12.85 -7.37 7.42
C VAL A 64 12.04 -7.76 6.20
N ALA A 65 12.40 -8.89 5.57
CA ALA A 65 11.61 -9.47 4.49
C ALA A 65 10.76 -10.64 5.03
N ILE A 66 9.44 -10.58 4.82
CA ILE A 66 8.51 -11.63 5.26
C ILE A 66 7.75 -12.15 4.04
N ARG A 67 7.85 -13.46 3.81
CA ARG A 67 7.11 -14.14 2.75
C ARG A 67 5.68 -14.39 3.21
N ALA A 68 4.68 -13.87 2.46
CA ALA A 68 3.28 -14.16 2.69
C ALA A 68 2.48 -13.97 1.39
N ASP A 69 1.54 -14.88 1.12
CA ASP A 69 0.49 -14.66 0.12
C ASP A 69 -0.63 -13.82 0.77
N VAL A 70 -0.76 -12.59 0.35
CA VAL A 70 -1.74 -11.66 0.93
C VAL A 70 -3.20 -12.00 0.58
N ALA A 71 -3.43 -13.00 -0.29
CA ALA A 71 -4.75 -13.55 -0.54
C ALA A 71 -5.05 -14.80 0.30
N ASP A 72 -4.14 -15.22 1.18
CA ASP A 72 -4.30 -16.26 2.17
C ASP A 72 -4.37 -15.64 3.57
N ASP A 73 -5.41 -15.97 4.33
CA ASP A 73 -5.68 -15.35 5.62
C ASP A 73 -4.68 -15.77 6.71
N LEU A 74 -4.24 -17.04 6.73
CA LEU A 74 -3.24 -17.51 7.67
C LEU A 74 -1.85 -16.92 7.41
N ASP A 75 -1.49 -16.75 6.15
CA ASP A 75 -0.24 -16.08 5.76
C ASP A 75 -0.26 -14.60 6.17
N VAL A 76 -1.41 -13.92 6.06
CA VAL A 76 -1.53 -12.53 6.50
C VAL A 76 -1.50 -12.42 8.03
N GLU A 77 -2.21 -13.28 8.76
CA GLU A 77 -2.11 -13.34 10.23
C GLU A 77 -0.65 -13.52 10.67
N ARG A 78 0.07 -14.46 10.05
CA ARG A 78 1.49 -14.69 10.32
C ARG A 78 2.35 -13.47 9.98
N LEU A 79 2.12 -12.79 8.85
CA LEU A 79 2.83 -11.57 8.46
C LEU A 79 2.72 -10.48 9.55
N PHE A 80 1.52 -10.26 10.08
CA PHE A 80 1.29 -9.27 11.13
C PHE A 80 1.90 -9.71 12.46
N ALA A 81 1.78 -10.98 12.84
CA ALA A 81 2.37 -11.53 14.08
C ALA A 81 3.91 -11.46 14.06
N GLU A 82 4.56 -11.84 12.95
CA GLU A 82 6.01 -11.75 12.79
C GLU A 82 6.48 -10.28 12.81
N THR A 83 5.72 -9.36 12.22
CA THR A 83 6.02 -7.92 12.28
C THR A 83 5.99 -7.40 13.72
N ILE A 84 4.95 -7.77 14.48
CA ILE A 84 4.82 -7.37 15.89
C ILE A 84 5.96 -7.97 16.73
N ALA A 85 6.32 -9.21 16.48
CA ALA A 85 7.43 -9.86 17.18
C ALA A 85 8.78 -9.19 16.88
N ALA A 86 9.01 -8.74 15.64
CA ALA A 86 10.26 -8.10 15.23
C ALA A 86 10.39 -6.65 15.74
N PHE A 87 9.28 -5.87 15.73
CA PHE A 87 9.33 -4.42 15.94
C PHE A 87 8.40 -3.91 17.05
N GLY A 88 7.68 -4.79 17.73
CA GLY A 88 6.83 -4.45 18.89
C GLY A 88 5.47 -3.82 18.52
N GLY A 89 5.13 -3.66 17.24
CA GLY A 89 3.83 -3.15 16.80
C GLY A 89 3.83 -2.68 15.34
N ILE A 90 2.70 -2.16 14.88
CA ILE A 90 2.50 -1.73 13.49
C ILE A 90 1.79 -0.39 13.50
N ASP A 91 2.29 0.58 12.73
CA ASP A 91 1.73 1.92 12.62
C ASP A 91 1.14 2.19 11.23
N VAL A 92 1.70 1.56 10.20
CA VAL A 92 1.34 1.82 8.81
C VAL A 92 1.18 0.53 8.02
N LEU A 93 0.12 0.46 7.23
CA LEU A 93 -0.02 -0.50 6.13
C LEU A 93 0.00 0.24 4.80
N VAL A 94 0.89 -0.16 3.90
CA VAL A 94 0.80 0.22 2.47
C VAL A 94 0.51 -1.04 1.66
N HIS A 95 -0.71 -1.15 1.14
CA HIS A 95 -1.09 -2.27 0.28
C HIS A 95 -0.81 -1.94 -1.18
N ALA A 96 0.41 -2.26 -1.64
CA ALA A 96 0.93 -1.91 -2.97
C ALA A 96 0.84 -3.07 -3.97
N LEU A 97 -0.21 -3.88 -3.88
CA LEU A 97 -0.38 -5.02 -4.76
C LEU A 97 -1.38 -4.74 -5.89
N GLY A 98 -1.04 -5.19 -7.08
CA GLY A 98 -1.92 -5.22 -8.25
C GLY A 98 -1.31 -6.14 -9.30
N SER A 99 -2.15 -6.94 -9.96
CA SER A 99 -1.70 -7.78 -11.07
C SER A 99 -1.86 -7.02 -12.38
N PRO A 100 -0.84 -6.99 -13.25
CA PRO A 100 -1.03 -6.51 -14.61
C PRO A 100 -2.07 -7.40 -15.32
N VAL A 101 -2.91 -6.80 -16.14
CA VAL A 101 -3.99 -7.47 -16.86
C VAL A 101 -3.85 -7.18 -18.33
N THR A 102 -4.05 -8.20 -19.16
CA THR A 102 -4.20 -8.01 -20.59
C THR A 102 -5.56 -7.34 -20.86
N PRO A 103 -5.62 -6.26 -21.64
CA PRO A 103 -6.89 -5.65 -22.03
C PRO A 103 -7.78 -6.68 -22.71
N THR A 104 -8.98 -6.89 -22.18
CA THR A 104 -9.94 -7.87 -22.71
C THR A 104 -11.37 -7.34 -22.55
N PRO A 105 -12.18 -7.30 -23.63
CA PRO A 105 -13.59 -6.95 -23.53
C PRO A 105 -14.33 -7.89 -22.55
N LEU A 106 -15.29 -7.36 -21.78
CA LEU A 106 -15.99 -8.15 -20.75
C LEU A 106 -16.63 -9.42 -21.27
N ALA A 107 -17.15 -9.40 -22.49
CA ALA A 107 -17.78 -10.56 -23.12
C ALA A 107 -16.80 -11.69 -23.47
N GLU A 108 -15.50 -11.41 -23.48
CA GLU A 108 -14.42 -12.33 -23.88
C GLU A 108 -13.58 -12.78 -22.67
N VAL A 109 -13.91 -12.27 -21.47
CA VAL A 109 -13.12 -12.62 -20.26
C VAL A 109 -13.40 -14.06 -19.86
N ASP A 110 -12.32 -14.82 -19.68
CA ASP A 110 -12.38 -16.15 -19.08
C ASP A 110 -12.69 -16.04 -17.57
N LEU A 111 -13.52 -16.96 -17.05
CA LEU A 111 -13.88 -16.99 -15.64
C LEU A 111 -12.70 -17.28 -14.73
N ASP A 112 -11.71 -18.03 -15.17
CA ASP A 112 -10.46 -18.24 -14.40
C ASP A 112 -9.68 -16.92 -14.22
N VAL A 113 -9.72 -16.03 -15.20
CA VAL A 113 -9.13 -14.67 -15.10
C VAL A 113 -9.93 -13.81 -14.13
N LEU A 114 -11.27 -13.91 -14.17
CA LEU A 114 -12.12 -13.23 -13.18
C LEU A 114 -11.77 -13.67 -11.76
N ASP A 115 -11.73 -14.99 -11.50
CA ASP A 115 -11.45 -15.54 -10.17
C ASP A 115 -10.04 -15.15 -9.68
N ALA A 116 -9.04 -15.20 -10.56
CA ALA A 116 -7.69 -14.76 -10.23
C ALA A 116 -7.63 -13.26 -9.86
N LEU A 117 -8.33 -12.40 -10.58
CA LEU A 117 -8.35 -10.96 -10.30
C LEU A 117 -9.13 -10.63 -9.03
N VAL A 118 -10.27 -11.28 -8.80
CA VAL A 118 -11.04 -11.15 -7.55
C VAL A 118 -10.19 -11.60 -6.37
N ARG A 119 -9.48 -12.71 -6.51
CA ARG A 119 -8.58 -13.22 -5.46
C ARG A 119 -7.49 -12.21 -5.12
N ILE A 120 -6.75 -11.71 -6.13
CA ILE A 120 -5.57 -10.87 -5.87
C ILE A 120 -5.90 -9.40 -5.59
N ASN A 121 -6.93 -8.82 -6.19
CA ASN A 121 -7.25 -7.41 -6.03
C ASN A 121 -8.30 -7.17 -4.94
N THR A 122 -9.35 -8.00 -4.85
CA THR A 122 -10.46 -7.77 -3.92
C THR A 122 -10.29 -8.53 -2.61
N ARG A 123 -10.11 -9.87 -2.67
CA ARG A 123 -9.95 -10.70 -1.48
C ARG A 123 -8.68 -10.34 -0.71
N ALA A 124 -7.55 -10.19 -1.38
CA ALA A 124 -6.29 -9.82 -0.74
C ALA A 124 -6.38 -8.44 -0.06
N THR A 125 -6.96 -7.44 -0.75
CA THR A 125 -7.19 -6.12 -0.15
C THR A 125 -8.05 -6.22 1.10
N PHE A 126 -9.14 -7.00 1.05
CA PHE A 126 -10.00 -7.19 2.22
C PHE A 126 -9.26 -7.82 3.39
N ILE A 127 -8.54 -8.94 3.18
CA ILE A 127 -7.84 -9.66 4.25
C ILE A 127 -6.77 -8.78 4.90
N VAL A 128 -5.92 -8.14 4.11
CA VAL A 128 -4.83 -7.31 4.63
C VAL A 128 -5.37 -6.08 5.39
N ASN A 129 -6.43 -5.44 4.88
CA ASN A 129 -7.05 -4.31 5.55
C ASN A 129 -7.77 -4.72 6.83
N ARG A 130 -8.40 -5.91 6.87
CA ARG A 130 -9.00 -6.48 8.08
C ARG A 130 -7.95 -6.69 9.18
N GLU A 131 -6.80 -7.26 8.85
CA GLU A 131 -5.73 -7.46 9.82
C GLU A 131 -5.11 -6.12 10.26
N ALA A 132 -4.95 -5.16 9.35
CA ALA A 132 -4.53 -3.81 9.71
C ALA A 132 -5.52 -3.15 10.68
N ALA A 133 -6.82 -3.25 10.43
CA ALA A 133 -7.83 -2.73 11.34
C ALA A 133 -7.75 -3.31 12.75
N ARG A 134 -7.34 -4.58 12.89
CA ARG A 134 -7.18 -5.27 14.19
C ARG A 134 -5.91 -4.87 14.93
N HIS A 135 -4.81 -4.68 14.21
CA HIS A 135 -3.46 -4.68 14.77
C HIS A 135 -2.72 -3.33 14.71
N LEU A 136 -3.14 -2.37 13.87
CA LEU A 136 -2.50 -1.07 13.85
C LEU A 136 -2.67 -0.35 15.18
N ARG A 137 -1.63 0.37 15.59
CA ARG A 137 -1.70 1.29 16.74
C ARG A 137 -2.63 2.46 16.41
N ASN A 138 -3.23 3.07 17.44
CA ASN A 138 -4.00 4.30 17.30
C ASN A 138 -3.11 5.42 16.73
N GLY A 139 -3.66 6.29 15.89
CA GLY A 139 -2.89 7.29 15.15
C GLY A 139 -2.13 6.72 13.96
N GLY A 140 -2.44 5.48 13.56
CA GLY A 140 -1.85 4.81 12.40
C GLY A 140 -2.44 5.22 11.05
N ALA A 141 -1.97 4.57 9.97
CA ALA A 141 -2.46 4.86 8.63
C ALA A 141 -2.51 3.62 7.73
N ILE A 142 -3.53 3.53 6.90
CA ILE A 142 -3.66 2.55 5.81
C ILE A 142 -3.66 3.29 4.48
N VAL A 143 -2.79 2.89 3.56
CA VAL A 143 -2.76 3.40 2.19
C VAL A 143 -2.90 2.24 1.21
N ASN A 144 -4.00 2.21 0.47
CA ASN A 144 -4.26 1.21 -0.55
C ASN A 144 -3.87 1.74 -1.93
N LEU A 145 -3.20 0.95 -2.76
CA LEU A 145 -3.04 1.29 -4.18
C LEU A 145 -4.23 0.74 -4.97
N THR A 146 -4.92 1.64 -5.62
CA THR A 146 -6.03 1.36 -6.52
C THR A 146 -5.70 1.76 -7.95
N SER A 147 -6.64 1.62 -8.85
CA SER A 147 -6.48 2.04 -10.23
C SER A 147 -7.81 2.53 -10.80
N SER A 148 -7.73 3.51 -11.67
CA SER A 148 -8.87 3.98 -12.44
C SER A 148 -8.64 3.74 -13.93
N ALA A 149 -9.70 3.35 -14.62
CA ALA A 149 -9.78 3.33 -16.06
C ALA A 149 -10.92 4.28 -16.50
N ASN A 150 -10.66 5.12 -17.48
CA ASN A 150 -11.62 6.10 -17.98
C ASN A 150 -11.70 6.03 -19.51
N GLY A 151 -12.83 6.48 -20.06
CA GLY A 151 -13.00 6.56 -21.52
C GLY A 151 -12.80 5.23 -22.23
N SER A 152 -11.94 5.20 -23.26
CA SER A 152 -11.66 4.01 -24.06
C SER A 152 -10.92 2.92 -23.28
N SER A 153 -10.10 3.27 -22.29
CA SER A 153 -9.41 2.30 -21.46
C SER A 153 -10.38 1.52 -20.58
N LEU A 154 -11.50 2.10 -20.17
CA LEU A 154 -12.52 1.40 -19.40
C LEU A 154 -13.11 0.20 -20.17
N ALA A 155 -13.31 0.33 -21.48
CA ALA A 155 -13.87 -0.74 -22.31
C ALA A 155 -12.97 -1.99 -22.36
N ALA A 156 -11.64 -1.81 -22.28
CA ALA A 156 -10.69 -2.92 -22.33
C ALA A 156 -10.29 -3.43 -20.95
N TYR A 157 -10.39 -2.61 -19.92
CA TYR A 157 -9.98 -2.94 -18.55
C TYR A 157 -11.15 -3.04 -17.56
N GLY A 158 -12.39 -3.23 -18.04
CA GLY A 158 -13.60 -3.20 -17.23
C GLY A 158 -13.57 -4.15 -16.03
N LEU A 159 -13.13 -5.39 -16.21
CA LEU A 159 -12.99 -6.35 -15.11
C LEU A 159 -11.95 -5.89 -14.09
N TYR A 160 -10.77 -5.45 -14.54
CA TYR A 160 -9.73 -4.95 -13.63
C TYR A 160 -10.23 -3.73 -12.84
N ALA A 161 -10.86 -2.77 -13.53
CA ALA A 161 -11.43 -1.59 -12.88
C ALA A 161 -12.50 -1.96 -11.85
N ALA A 162 -13.36 -2.94 -12.14
CA ALA A 162 -14.37 -3.43 -11.20
C ALA A 162 -13.72 -4.01 -9.94
N THR A 163 -12.67 -4.83 -10.08
CA THR A 163 -11.95 -5.40 -8.90
C THR A 163 -11.22 -4.34 -8.09
N LYS A 164 -10.72 -3.26 -8.72
CA LYS A 164 -10.07 -2.13 -8.04
C LYS A 164 -11.07 -1.16 -7.41
N ALA A 165 -12.26 -1.00 -7.98
CA ALA A 165 -13.33 -0.21 -7.37
C ALA A 165 -13.74 -0.75 -5.99
N ALA A 166 -13.62 -2.06 -5.75
CA ALA A 166 -13.80 -2.65 -4.43
C ALA A 166 -12.80 -2.06 -3.40
N THR A 167 -11.56 -1.79 -3.79
CA THR A 167 -10.55 -1.14 -2.93
C THR A 167 -11.00 0.25 -2.50
N ASP A 168 -11.61 1.02 -3.40
CA ASP A 168 -12.11 2.37 -3.11
C ASP A 168 -13.26 2.36 -2.11
N VAL A 169 -14.15 1.36 -2.22
CA VAL A 169 -15.27 1.19 -1.28
C VAL A 169 -14.75 0.75 0.09
N LEU A 170 -13.86 -0.25 0.14
CA LEU A 170 -13.25 -0.74 1.38
C LEU A 170 -12.47 0.39 2.09
N THR A 171 -11.74 1.22 1.34
CA THR A 171 -11.02 2.38 1.88
C THR A 171 -11.96 3.34 2.62
N ARG A 172 -13.10 3.69 2.00
CA ARG A 172 -14.08 4.59 2.60
C ARG A 172 -14.79 3.97 3.81
N ALA A 173 -15.16 2.70 3.74
CA ALA A 173 -15.79 1.98 4.84
C ALA A 173 -14.88 1.95 6.08
N LEU A 174 -13.62 1.51 5.91
CA LEU A 174 -12.66 1.45 7.00
C LEU A 174 -12.29 2.82 7.56
N ALA A 175 -12.20 3.86 6.73
CA ALA A 175 -11.95 5.22 7.20
C ALA A 175 -13.04 5.69 8.18
N PHE A 176 -14.28 5.26 7.97
CA PHE A 176 -15.38 5.55 8.87
C PHE A 176 -15.31 4.71 10.16
N GLU A 177 -15.03 3.41 10.03
CA GLU A 177 -14.97 2.48 11.16
C GLU A 177 -13.82 2.79 12.12
N LEU A 178 -12.66 3.24 11.60
CA LEU A 178 -11.43 3.41 12.37
C LEU A 178 -11.21 4.83 12.90
N ARG A 179 -12.13 5.76 12.66
CA ARG A 179 -11.98 7.17 13.06
C ARG A 179 -11.78 7.38 14.56
N GLU A 180 -12.42 6.58 15.41
CA GLU A 180 -12.30 6.69 16.88
C GLU A 180 -10.92 6.28 17.40
N ARG A 181 -10.18 5.53 16.57
CA ARG A 181 -8.78 5.15 16.82
C ARG A 181 -7.78 6.10 16.17
N ASP A 182 -8.26 7.19 15.55
CA ASP A 182 -7.44 8.14 14.80
C ASP A 182 -6.58 7.46 13.71
N ILE A 183 -7.10 6.37 13.11
CA ILE A 183 -6.44 5.68 12.00
C ILE A 183 -6.98 6.21 10.69
N THR A 184 -6.10 6.77 9.86
CA THR A 184 -6.49 7.23 8.52
C THR A 184 -6.45 6.10 7.51
N VAL A 185 -7.42 6.08 6.59
CA VAL A 185 -7.48 5.09 5.51
C VAL A 185 -7.72 5.82 4.19
N ASN A 186 -6.74 5.77 3.29
CA ASN A 186 -6.80 6.43 2.00
C ASN A 186 -6.39 5.48 0.86
N ALA A 187 -6.74 5.82 -0.36
CA ALA A 187 -6.25 5.12 -1.54
C ALA A 187 -5.49 6.08 -2.48
N VAL A 188 -4.48 5.54 -3.16
CA VAL A 188 -3.76 6.22 -4.22
C VAL A 188 -4.09 5.53 -5.53
N SER A 189 -4.74 6.24 -6.44
CA SER A 189 -5.20 5.73 -7.72
C SER A 189 -4.18 6.00 -8.83
N LEU A 190 -3.87 4.96 -9.58
CA LEU A 190 -3.04 4.99 -10.78
C LEU A 190 -3.92 4.84 -12.01
N GLU A 191 -3.70 5.62 -13.05
CA GLU A 191 -4.36 5.39 -14.32
C GLU A 191 -3.75 4.19 -15.03
N VAL A 192 -4.61 3.30 -15.54
CA VAL A 192 -4.20 2.03 -16.16
C VAL A 192 -3.31 2.24 -17.40
N ASP A 193 -3.61 3.26 -18.18
CA ASP A 193 -2.96 3.59 -19.45
C ASP A 193 -1.88 4.70 -19.33
N MET A 194 -1.68 5.23 -18.14
CA MET A 194 -0.66 6.25 -17.86
C MET A 194 0.29 5.79 -16.74
N PRO A 195 1.27 4.94 -17.05
CA PRO A 195 2.19 4.47 -16.05
C PRO A 195 2.98 5.63 -15.43
N ARG A 196 2.90 5.78 -14.12
CA ARG A 196 3.66 6.77 -13.35
C ARG A 196 4.97 6.18 -12.86
N ALA A 197 5.98 7.04 -12.73
CA ALA A 197 7.24 6.63 -12.12
C ALA A 197 6.97 6.15 -10.67
N PRO A 198 7.52 5.00 -10.25
CA PRO A 198 7.30 4.47 -8.91
C PRO A 198 7.55 5.46 -7.78
N ASN A 199 8.54 6.34 -7.93
CA ASN A 199 8.87 7.35 -6.92
C ASN A 199 7.76 8.41 -6.78
N GLN A 200 7.11 8.84 -7.86
CA GLN A 200 6.00 9.80 -7.78
C GLN A 200 4.82 9.25 -6.96
N VAL A 201 4.55 7.95 -7.10
CA VAL A 201 3.52 7.28 -6.29
C VAL A 201 3.96 7.18 -4.83
N ALA A 202 5.21 6.81 -4.59
CA ALA A 202 5.78 6.74 -3.25
C ALA A 202 5.74 8.09 -2.52
N ASP A 203 5.95 9.20 -3.23
CA ASP A 203 5.85 10.56 -2.67
C ASP A 203 4.44 10.87 -2.19
N VAL A 204 3.40 10.50 -2.96
CA VAL A 204 2.00 10.66 -2.55
C VAL A 204 1.68 9.79 -1.33
N VAL A 205 2.14 8.52 -1.32
CA VAL A 205 2.00 7.64 -0.15
C VAL A 205 2.64 8.28 1.07
N ALA A 206 3.89 8.73 0.94
CA ALA A 206 4.63 9.34 2.04
C ALA A 206 4.03 10.67 2.52
N TYR A 207 3.40 11.45 1.62
CA TYR A 207 2.63 12.64 1.99
C TYR A 207 1.44 12.28 2.89
N LEU A 208 0.68 11.22 2.57
CA LEU A 208 -0.44 10.77 3.38
C LEU A 208 -0.05 10.36 4.81
N LEU A 209 1.22 10.07 5.05
CA LEU A 209 1.76 9.68 6.35
C LEU A 209 2.33 10.87 7.16
N THR A 210 2.31 12.10 6.61
CA THR A 210 2.68 13.32 7.32
C THR A 210 1.52 13.84 8.18
N GLU A 211 1.79 14.76 9.10
CA GLU A 211 0.75 15.46 9.88
C GLU A 211 -0.31 16.14 8.99
N ARG A 212 0.10 16.72 7.86
CA ARG A 212 -0.84 17.32 6.89
C ARG A 212 -1.69 16.26 6.20
N GLY A 213 -1.07 15.18 5.77
CA GLY A 213 -1.74 14.04 5.14
C GLY A 213 -2.68 13.31 6.10
N HIS A 214 -2.36 13.27 7.39
CA HIS A 214 -3.19 12.65 8.44
C HIS A 214 -4.56 13.31 8.60
N ARG A 215 -4.75 14.53 8.11
CA ARG A 215 -6.07 15.19 8.05
C ARG A 215 -6.99 14.62 6.96
N LEU A 216 -6.43 13.81 6.05
CA LEU A 216 -7.18 13.17 4.97
C LEU A 216 -7.51 11.74 5.39
N THR A 217 -8.80 11.38 5.31
CA THR A 217 -9.24 9.99 5.47
C THR A 217 -10.45 9.73 4.57
N GLY A 218 -10.59 8.50 4.08
CA GLY A 218 -11.63 8.07 3.15
C GLY A 218 -11.47 8.65 1.73
N ARG A 219 -10.26 9.13 1.37
CA ARG A 219 -10.01 9.75 0.07
C ARG A 219 -9.35 8.78 -0.91
N VAL A 220 -9.66 8.98 -2.19
CA VAL A 220 -8.96 8.37 -3.31
C VAL A 220 -8.22 9.49 -4.03
N LEU A 221 -6.90 9.53 -3.91
CA LEU A 221 -6.05 10.53 -4.52
C LEU A 221 -5.50 10.02 -5.85
N ARG A 222 -5.58 10.83 -6.90
CA ARG A 222 -4.95 10.50 -8.19
C ARG A 222 -3.55 11.07 -8.25
N VAL A 223 -2.62 10.29 -8.75
CA VAL A 223 -1.26 10.77 -8.98
C VAL A 223 -1.25 11.72 -10.18
N GLY A 224 -0.82 12.98 -9.97
CA GLY A 224 -0.77 14.02 -11.00
C GLY A 224 -1.99 14.94 -11.06
N ASP A 225 -2.93 14.86 -10.12
CA ASP A 225 -3.99 15.88 -9.99
C ASP A 225 -3.38 17.22 -9.54
N PRO A 226 -3.56 18.32 -10.30
CA PRO A 226 -3.10 19.63 -9.89
C PRO A 226 -3.86 20.08 -8.64
N GLY A 227 -3.19 20.17 -7.51
CA GLY A 227 -3.76 20.48 -6.20
C GLY A 227 -3.53 19.41 -5.13
N HIS A 228 -3.03 18.24 -5.51
CA HIS A 228 -2.61 17.16 -4.62
C HIS A 228 -1.14 16.76 -4.84
N GLU A 229 -0.39 17.55 -5.59
CA GLU A 229 1.06 17.35 -5.66
C GLU A 229 1.67 17.70 -4.30
N PRO A 230 2.43 16.76 -3.69
CA PRO A 230 3.22 17.11 -2.52
C PRO A 230 4.20 18.19 -2.94
N THR A 231 4.05 19.38 -2.37
CA THR A 231 5.07 20.44 -2.53
C THR A 231 6.37 19.85 -2.04
N PRO A 232 7.48 19.90 -2.81
CA PRO A 232 8.76 19.43 -2.33
C PRO A 232 9.06 20.15 -1.02
N LEU A 233 9.36 19.39 0.02
CA LEU A 233 9.85 19.96 1.27
C LEU A 233 11.22 20.58 0.94
N SER A 234 11.27 21.91 0.91
CA SER A 234 12.51 22.70 0.82
C SER A 234 13.34 22.53 2.08
#